data_6524651d966c0436f34440a6ee7f26dc
#
_entry.id   6524651d966c0436f34440a6ee7f26dc
#
_cell.length_a   1.000
_cell.length_b   1.000
_cell.length_c   1.000
_cell.angle_alpha   90.00
_cell.angle_beta   90.00
_cell.angle_gamma   90.00
#
_symmetry.space_group_name_H-M   'P 1'
#
loop_
_entity.id
_entity.type
_entity.pdbx_description
1 polymer ?
#
loop_
_entity_poly.entity_id
_entity_poly.type
_entity_poly.pdbx_seq_one_letter_code
_entity_poly.pdbx_strand_id
1 'polypeptide(L)'
;MPYFCANDPEASSFQRRYTSDRAENTEFGIKARGDSFNVNATYFMIDWTDIQIGIAPACGWSFQANGGEAETSGVELDFSFALTDSLYVDFAGSFMSAETSVDMPSFGAVAGDRLPGSVEEQYNVGLSYEFVYDSKPSYARMDMLHYGDSYATFAQDKSMMAPSYTKFNVNVGMELNENSSLQLVVDNLFDNRTQAFVYAINSPSWRPRDYQQWIPPRTIGLRYTYRY
;
A
#
# COMPACT_ATOMS: atom_id res chain seq x y z
N MET A 1 19.47 18.30 -22.92
CA MET A 1 19.88 16.89 -23.09
C MET A 1 21.39 16.83 -23.03
N PRO A 2 21.99 15.92 -22.26
CA PRO A 2 23.44 15.75 -22.25
C PRO A 2 23.98 15.35 -23.63
N TYR A 3 25.20 15.77 -23.94
CA TYR A 3 25.84 15.54 -25.24
C TYR A 3 25.88 14.04 -25.62
N PHE A 4 26.08 13.16 -24.64
CA PHE A 4 26.15 11.70 -24.85
C PHE A 4 24.81 11.05 -25.18
N CYS A 5 23.68 11.72 -24.92
CA CYS A 5 22.36 11.26 -25.32
C CYS A 5 21.85 11.87 -26.63
N ALA A 6 22.58 12.77 -27.25
CA ALA A 6 22.13 13.49 -28.44
C ALA A 6 21.86 12.57 -29.66
N ASN A 7 22.55 11.43 -29.73
CA ASN A 7 22.40 10.45 -30.79
C ASN A 7 21.59 9.19 -30.38
N ASP A 8 21.04 9.18 -29.19
CA ASP A 8 20.13 8.10 -28.74
C ASP A 8 18.77 8.30 -29.38
N PRO A 9 18.26 7.35 -30.20
CA PRO A 9 16.99 7.49 -30.90
C PRO A 9 15.81 7.62 -29.92
N GLU A 10 15.84 6.90 -28.81
CA GLU A 10 14.83 6.95 -27.77
C GLU A 10 14.84 8.32 -27.09
N ALA A 11 16.02 8.77 -26.62
CA ALA A 11 16.14 10.08 -26.00
C ALA A 11 15.76 11.24 -26.93
N SER A 12 15.95 11.10 -28.24
CA SER A 12 15.62 12.12 -29.24
C SER A 12 14.13 12.16 -29.59
N SER A 13 13.41 11.07 -29.39
CA SER A 13 11.97 10.96 -29.70
C SER A 13 11.07 11.66 -28.69
N PHE A 14 11.57 11.89 -27.47
CA PHE A 14 10.78 12.52 -26.41
C PHE A 14 10.83 14.05 -26.44
N GLN A 15 9.71 14.67 -26.07
CA GLN A 15 9.66 16.11 -25.93
C GLN A 15 10.56 16.55 -24.76
N ARG A 16 11.30 17.64 -24.95
CA ARG A 16 12.20 18.20 -23.91
C ARG A 16 11.48 18.91 -22.78
N ARG A 17 10.17 18.98 -22.83
CA ARG A 17 9.32 19.62 -21.83
C ARG A 17 8.16 18.70 -21.53
N TYR A 18 7.81 18.60 -20.28
CA TYR A 18 6.58 17.98 -19.83
C TYR A 18 5.59 19.05 -19.34
N THR A 19 4.33 18.75 -19.40
CA THR A 19 3.23 19.56 -18.89
C THR A 19 2.70 18.94 -17.61
N SER A 20 1.81 19.64 -16.91
CA SER A 20 1.10 19.07 -15.77
C SER A 20 0.21 17.92 -16.22
N ASP A 21 0.20 16.86 -15.45
CA ASP A 21 -0.79 15.81 -15.49
C ASP A 21 -2.11 16.27 -14.84
N ARG A 22 -3.17 15.51 -15.07
CA ARG A 22 -4.49 15.79 -14.52
C ARG A 22 -5.10 14.49 -14.00
N ALA A 23 -5.58 14.52 -12.75
CA ALA A 23 -6.39 13.47 -12.17
C ALA A 23 -7.80 14.01 -11.86
N GLU A 24 -8.82 13.31 -12.31
CA GLU A 24 -10.22 13.56 -12.00
C GLU A 24 -10.72 12.42 -11.12
N ASN A 25 -11.21 12.75 -9.93
CA ASN A 25 -11.73 11.78 -8.99
C ASN A 25 -13.24 11.94 -8.84
N THR A 26 -13.95 10.82 -8.94
CA THR A 26 -15.39 10.72 -8.70
C THR A 26 -15.65 9.69 -7.60
N GLU A 27 -16.39 10.08 -6.59
CA GLU A 27 -16.67 9.23 -5.42
C GLU A 27 -18.15 9.16 -5.10
N PHE A 28 -18.61 7.96 -4.71
CA PHE A 28 -19.95 7.71 -4.18
C PHE A 28 -19.82 6.96 -2.86
N GLY A 29 -20.26 7.57 -1.77
CA GLY A 29 -20.09 6.99 -0.44
C GLY A 29 -21.40 6.87 0.33
N ILE A 30 -21.46 5.87 1.20
CA ILE A 30 -22.51 5.67 2.19
C ILE A 30 -21.87 5.64 3.56
N LYS A 31 -22.47 6.36 4.50
CA LYS A 31 -22.07 6.37 5.90
C LYS A 31 -23.28 6.04 6.77
N ALA A 32 -23.14 5.06 7.64
CA ALA A 32 -24.18 4.67 8.59
C ALA A 32 -23.58 4.51 10.00
N ARG A 33 -24.28 5.00 11.00
CA ARG A 33 -23.87 4.91 12.39
C ARG A 33 -25.06 4.53 13.27
N GLY A 34 -24.86 3.60 14.16
CA GLY A 34 -25.77 3.21 15.24
C GLY A 34 -25.04 3.13 16.57
N ASP A 35 -25.73 2.66 17.62
CA ASP A 35 -25.14 2.57 18.97
C ASP A 35 -23.99 1.55 19.03
N SER A 36 -24.07 0.47 18.25
CA SER A 36 -23.11 -0.63 18.26
C SER A 36 -22.31 -0.76 16.96
N PHE A 37 -22.49 0.15 15.98
CA PHE A 37 -21.79 0.05 14.70
C PHE A 37 -21.49 1.40 14.07
N ASN A 38 -20.44 1.41 13.28
CA ASN A 38 -20.11 2.45 12.32
C ASN A 38 -19.69 1.78 11.02
N VAL A 39 -20.24 2.24 9.89
CA VAL A 39 -19.95 1.69 8.55
C VAL A 39 -19.76 2.84 7.58
N ASN A 40 -18.68 2.80 6.86
CA ASN A 40 -18.40 3.67 5.71
C ASN A 40 -18.08 2.77 4.51
N ALA A 41 -18.68 3.05 3.36
CA ALA A 41 -18.37 2.40 2.10
C ALA A 41 -18.29 3.46 1.02
N THR A 42 -17.22 3.49 0.26
CA THR A 42 -16.99 4.43 -0.82
C THR A 42 -16.59 3.67 -2.08
N TYR A 43 -17.29 3.91 -3.17
CA TYR A 43 -16.82 3.59 -4.51
C TYR A 43 -16.13 4.81 -5.07
N PHE A 44 -14.97 4.62 -5.68
CA PHE A 44 -14.22 5.70 -6.32
C PHE A 44 -13.78 5.31 -7.74
N MET A 45 -13.60 6.33 -8.56
CA MET A 45 -13.05 6.23 -9.91
C MET A 45 -12.16 7.44 -10.16
N ILE A 46 -10.92 7.19 -10.60
CA ILE A 46 -9.91 8.19 -10.89
C ILE A 46 -9.46 8.03 -12.33
N ASP A 47 -9.70 9.05 -13.15
CA ASP A 47 -9.14 9.18 -14.49
C ASP A 47 -7.87 10.04 -14.42
N TRP A 48 -6.74 9.49 -14.86
CA TRP A 48 -5.44 10.16 -14.81
C TRP A 48 -4.88 10.31 -16.23
N THR A 49 -4.74 11.53 -16.69
CA THR A 49 -4.31 11.90 -18.04
C THR A 49 -2.96 12.65 -18.02
N ASP A 50 -2.24 12.61 -19.14
CA ASP A 50 -0.93 13.24 -19.29
C ASP A 50 0.08 12.82 -18.24
N ILE A 51 0.07 11.55 -17.82
CA ILE A 51 0.88 11.00 -16.74
C ILE A 51 2.36 11.34 -16.95
N GLN A 52 3.00 11.89 -15.92
CA GLN A 52 4.43 12.18 -15.94
C GLN A 52 5.23 10.92 -15.60
N ILE A 53 5.93 10.37 -16.56
CA ILE A 53 6.68 9.13 -16.42
C ILE A 53 8.16 9.39 -16.54
N GLY A 54 8.93 8.75 -15.64
CA GLY A 54 10.41 8.77 -15.71
C GLY A 54 10.92 7.85 -16.81
N ILE A 55 11.69 8.40 -17.73
CA ILE A 55 12.31 7.68 -18.84
C ILE A 55 13.81 7.57 -18.61
N ALA A 56 14.34 6.38 -18.77
CA ALA A 56 15.77 6.09 -18.64
C ALA A 56 16.31 5.42 -19.93
N PRO A 57 16.57 6.19 -21.00
CA PRO A 57 17.11 5.65 -22.24
C PRO A 57 18.47 4.97 -22.03
N ALA A 58 18.90 4.17 -23.01
CA ALA A 58 20.16 3.42 -22.96
C ALA A 58 21.41 4.29 -22.74
N CYS A 59 21.32 5.58 -23.09
CA CYS A 59 22.39 6.56 -22.81
C CYS A 59 22.61 6.87 -21.32
N GLY A 60 21.74 6.37 -20.42
CA GLY A 60 21.92 6.46 -18.97
C GLY A 60 21.47 7.77 -18.31
N TRP A 61 20.81 8.65 -19.05
CA TRP A 61 20.20 9.86 -18.49
C TRP A 61 18.70 9.66 -18.29
N SER A 62 18.18 10.01 -17.12
CA SER A 62 16.74 9.97 -16.88
C SER A 62 16.12 11.37 -16.98
N PHE A 63 14.92 11.42 -17.53
CA PHE A 63 14.14 12.64 -17.63
C PHE A 63 12.63 12.31 -17.51
N GLN A 64 11.81 13.33 -17.26
CA GLN A 64 10.38 13.20 -17.22
C GLN A 64 9.77 13.52 -18.59
N ALA A 65 8.77 12.75 -18.98
CA ALA A 65 7.92 13.04 -20.14
C ALA A 65 6.47 12.76 -19.79
N ASN A 66 5.54 13.43 -20.46
CA ASN A 66 4.14 13.02 -20.45
C ASN A 66 3.99 11.83 -21.39
N GLY A 67 3.26 10.84 -20.95
CA GLY A 67 3.03 9.67 -21.78
C GLY A 67 2.08 8.69 -21.14
N GLY A 68 0.83 8.76 -21.56
CA GLY A 68 -0.16 7.79 -21.18
C GLY A 68 -1.31 8.33 -20.34
N GLU A 69 -2.26 7.45 -20.18
CA GLU A 69 -3.47 7.64 -19.40
C GLU A 69 -3.70 6.38 -18.57
N ALA A 70 -4.32 6.54 -17.42
CA ALA A 70 -4.66 5.41 -16.56
C ALA A 70 -6.01 5.65 -15.88
N GLU A 71 -6.67 4.56 -15.55
CA GLU A 71 -7.89 4.54 -14.76
C GLU A 71 -7.65 3.72 -13.51
N THR A 72 -8.13 4.22 -12.37
CA THR A 72 -8.17 3.47 -11.12
C THR A 72 -9.60 3.50 -10.62
N SER A 73 -10.17 2.34 -10.34
CA SER A 73 -11.49 2.24 -9.74
C SER A 73 -11.53 1.19 -8.65
N GLY A 74 -12.38 1.40 -7.64
CA GLY A 74 -12.41 0.48 -6.52
C GLY A 74 -13.42 0.81 -5.46
N VAL A 75 -13.35 0.03 -4.38
CA VAL A 75 -14.20 0.17 -3.20
C VAL A 75 -13.33 0.28 -1.97
N GLU A 76 -13.59 1.28 -1.14
CA GLU A 76 -13.05 1.39 0.21
C GLU A 76 -14.14 1.07 1.22
N LEU A 77 -13.81 0.21 2.17
CA LEU A 77 -14.70 -0.21 3.24
C LEU A 77 -14.04 0.04 4.59
N ASP A 78 -14.77 0.67 5.48
CA ASP A 78 -14.39 0.84 6.89
C ASP A 78 -15.61 0.54 7.75
N PHE A 79 -15.47 -0.37 8.69
CA PHE A 79 -16.54 -0.62 9.65
C PHE A 79 -15.99 -1.02 11.02
N SER A 80 -16.76 -0.72 12.05
CA SER A 80 -16.56 -1.19 13.40
C SER A 80 -17.88 -1.63 14.01
N PHE A 81 -17.85 -2.75 14.74
CA PHE A 81 -19.00 -3.32 15.44
C PHE A 81 -18.63 -3.68 16.87
N ALA A 82 -19.48 -3.28 17.83
CA ALA A 82 -19.49 -3.85 19.16
C ALA A 82 -20.35 -5.13 19.11
N LEU A 83 -19.69 -6.29 19.10
CA LEU A 83 -20.37 -7.59 19.10
C LEU A 83 -21.00 -7.89 20.46
N THR A 84 -20.36 -7.44 21.53
CA THR A 84 -20.84 -7.43 22.92
C THR A 84 -20.31 -6.15 23.60
N ASP A 85 -20.64 -5.93 24.85
CA ASP A 85 -20.12 -4.82 25.66
C ASP A 85 -18.58 -4.84 25.82
N SER A 86 -17.95 -5.98 25.53
CA SER A 86 -16.52 -6.20 25.72
C SER A 86 -15.78 -6.68 24.48
N LEU A 87 -16.49 -7.02 23.41
CA LEU A 87 -15.89 -7.57 22.19
C LEU A 87 -16.21 -6.69 20.99
N TYR A 88 -15.16 -6.21 20.34
CA TYR A 88 -15.25 -5.30 19.19
C TYR A 88 -14.53 -5.91 18.00
N VAL A 89 -15.09 -5.73 16.82
CA VAL A 89 -14.44 -6.04 15.54
C VAL A 89 -14.39 -4.78 14.70
N ASP A 90 -13.27 -4.55 14.06
CA ASP A 90 -13.07 -3.49 13.06
C ASP A 90 -12.46 -4.06 11.79
N PHE A 91 -12.81 -3.45 10.69
CA PHE A 91 -12.29 -3.73 9.37
C PHE A 91 -12.01 -2.40 8.65
N ALA A 92 -10.88 -2.32 7.99
CA ALA A 92 -10.59 -1.28 7.02
C ALA A 92 -9.91 -1.92 5.82
N GLY A 93 -10.39 -1.62 4.61
CA GLY A 93 -9.81 -2.22 3.41
C GLY A 93 -10.14 -1.47 2.14
N SER A 94 -9.27 -1.64 1.14
CA SER A 94 -9.41 -1.13 -0.21
C SER A 94 -9.24 -2.28 -1.20
N PHE A 95 -10.14 -2.33 -2.18
CA PHE A 95 -10.15 -3.28 -3.30
C PHE A 95 -10.26 -2.46 -4.57
N MET A 96 -9.24 -2.48 -5.41
CA MET A 96 -9.19 -1.63 -6.59
C MET A 96 -8.52 -2.31 -7.78
N SER A 97 -8.86 -1.85 -8.99
CA SER A 97 -8.07 -2.03 -10.20
C SER A 97 -7.43 -0.70 -10.57
N ALA A 98 -6.18 -0.74 -11.01
CA ALA A 98 -5.45 0.41 -11.52
C ALA A 98 -4.72 0.00 -12.80
N GLU A 99 -5.19 0.46 -13.93
CA GLU A 99 -4.79 0.00 -15.26
C GLU A 99 -4.51 1.17 -16.19
N THR A 100 -3.69 0.93 -17.22
CA THR A 100 -3.49 1.89 -18.30
C THR A 100 -4.73 1.92 -19.19
N SER A 101 -5.19 3.12 -19.58
CA SER A 101 -6.33 3.30 -20.49
C SER A 101 -5.91 3.30 -21.96
N VAL A 102 -4.63 3.49 -22.25
CA VAL A 102 -4.07 3.58 -23.60
C VAL A 102 -2.78 2.78 -23.72
N ASP A 103 -2.44 2.42 -24.95
CA ASP A 103 -1.15 1.81 -25.25
C ASP A 103 -0.01 2.80 -25.01
N MET A 104 1.04 2.36 -24.31
CA MET A 104 2.25 3.11 -24.04
C MET A 104 3.50 2.34 -24.52
N PRO A 105 3.75 2.24 -25.84
CA PRO A 105 4.80 1.38 -26.40
C PRO A 105 6.20 1.70 -25.88
N SER A 106 6.48 2.97 -25.59
CA SER A 106 7.77 3.40 -25.02
C SER A 106 8.04 2.84 -23.62
N PHE A 107 7.01 2.33 -22.94
CA PHE A 107 7.09 1.71 -21.61
C PHE A 107 6.81 0.21 -21.65
N GLY A 108 6.57 -0.33 -22.85
CA GLY A 108 6.19 -1.73 -23.06
C GLY A 108 4.82 -2.08 -22.47
N ALA A 109 3.92 -1.08 -22.34
CA ALA A 109 2.59 -1.25 -21.80
C ALA A 109 1.52 -1.17 -22.90
N VAL A 110 0.48 -1.96 -22.75
CA VAL A 110 -0.74 -1.91 -23.56
C VAL A 110 -1.94 -1.53 -22.69
N ALA A 111 -2.99 -1.01 -23.30
CA ALA A 111 -4.22 -0.67 -22.60
C ALA A 111 -4.75 -1.89 -21.82
N GLY A 112 -5.09 -1.68 -20.55
CA GLY A 112 -5.49 -2.73 -19.61
C GLY A 112 -4.35 -3.35 -18.80
N ASP A 113 -3.11 -2.93 -19.02
CA ASP A 113 -2.01 -3.37 -18.17
C ASP A 113 -2.10 -2.70 -16.79
N ARG A 114 -1.91 -3.51 -15.75
CA ARG A 114 -1.89 -3.06 -14.36
C ARG A 114 -0.75 -2.08 -14.11
N LEU A 115 -1.03 -0.99 -13.42
CA LEU A 115 -0.03 0.01 -13.07
C LEU A 115 1.04 -0.58 -12.13
N PRO A 116 2.33 -0.34 -12.42
CA PRO A 116 3.41 -0.78 -11.54
C PRO A 116 3.27 -0.20 -10.13
N GLY A 117 3.49 -1.05 -9.13
CA GLY A 117 3.38 -0.70 -7.72
C GLY A 117 1.95 -0.65 -7.18
N SER A 118 0.91 -0.81 -8.01
CA SER A 118 -0.47 -0.89 -7.53
C SER A 118 -0.71 -2.22 -6.79
N VAL A 119 -1.49 -2.14 -5.71
CA VAL A 119 -1.95 -3.28 -4.91
C VAL A 119 -3.46 -3.35 -5.05
N GLU A 120 -3.98 -4.47 -5.60
CA GLU A 120 -5.42 -4.58 -5.88
C GLU A 120 -6.26 -4.80 -4.63
N GLU A 121 -5.69 -5.39 -3.60
CA GLU A 121 -6.36 -5.63 -2.32
C GLU A 121 -5.44 -5.39 -1.13
N GLN A 122 -5.91 -4.59 -0.19
CA GLN A 122 -5.27 -4.44 1.11
C GLN A 122 -6.32 -4.24 2.18
N TYR A 123 -6.20 -4.96 3.28
CA TYR A 123 -7.15 -4.82 4.37
C TYR A 123 -6.56 -5.17 5.73
N ASN A 124 -7.18 -4.61 6.76
CA ASN A 124 -6.95 -4.91 8.16
C ASN A 124 -8.23 -5.39 8.82
N VAL A 125 -8.14 -6.46 9.60
CA VAL A 125 -9.20 -6.93 10.49
C VAL A 125 -8.69 -6.89 11.91
N GLY A 126 -9.32 -6.09 12.77
CA GLY A 126 -9.01 -5.98 14.17
C GLY A 126 -10.06 -6.69 15.03
N LEU A 127 -9.63 -7.40 16.05
CA LEU A 127 -10.48 -7.98 17.09
C LEU A 127 -9.95 -7.54 18.45
N SER A 128 -10.78 -6.82 19.21
CA SER A 128 -10.45 -6.30 20.54
C SER A 128 -11.38 -6.89 21.58
N TYR A 129 -10.80 -7.38 22.66
CA TYR A 129 -11.54 -7.90 23.81
C TYR A 129 -11.10 -7.17 25.08
N GLU A 130 -12.05 -6.55 25.76
CA GLU A 130 -11.87 -5.88 27.05
C GLU A 130 -12.30 -6.79 28.18
N PHE A 131 -11.52 -6.86 29.25
CA PHE A 131 -11.79 -7.72 30.39
C PHE A 131 -11.16 -7.15 31.68
N VAL A 132 -11.53 -7.71 32.80
CA VAL A 132 -10.93 -7.37 34.10
C VAL A 132 -10.07 -8.56 34.54
N TYR A 133 -8.78 -8.31 34.79
CA TYR A 133 -7.86 -9.29 35.35
C TYR A 133 -7.27 -8.76 36.67
N ASP A 134 -7.41 -9.52 37.75
CA ASP A 134 -6.97 -9.13 39.10
C ASP A 134 -7.47 -7.71 39.49
N SER A 135 -8.75 -7.46 39.27
CA SER A 135 -9.44 -6.16 39.51
C SER A 135 -8.87 -5.00 38.68
N LYS A 136 -8.11 -5.27 37.61
CA LYS A 136 -7.49 -4.26 36.74
C LYS A 136 -8.10 -4.32 35.35
N PRO A 137 -8.50 -3.16 34.80
CA PRO A 137 -8.92 -3.09 33.41
C PRO A 137 -7.80 -3.59 32.48
N SER A 138 -8.16 -4.49 31.59
CA SER A 138 -7.24 -5.17 30.68
C SER A 138 -7.86 -5.32 29.33
N TYR A 139 -7.03 -5.43 28.29
CA TYR A 139 -7.50 -5.71 26.95
C TYR A 139 -6.54 -6.65 26.22
N ALA A 140 -7.07 -7.34 25.23
CA ALA A 140 -6.31 -8.06 24.22
C ALA A 140 -6.82 -7.66 22.84
N ARG A 141 -5.91 -7.36 21.93
CA ARG A 141 -6.21 -7.04 20.54
C ARG A 141 -5.34 -7.87 19.60
N MET A 142 -5.97 -8.38 18.56
CA MET A 142 -5.29 -9.02 17.43
C MET A 142 -5.66 -8.28 16.15
N ASP A 143 -4.66 -7.94 15.36
CA ASP A 143 -4.81 -7.34 14.03
C ASP A 143 -4.27 -8.32 12.98
N MET A 144 -5.07 -8.61 11.96
CA MET A 144 -4.68 -9.30 10.76
C MET A 144 -4.56 -8.27 9.63
N LEU A 145 -3.37 -8.12 9.07
CA LEU A 145 -3.09 -7.22 7.95
C LEU A 145 -2.78 -8.05 6.72
N HIS A 146 -3.52 -7.80 5.65
CA HIS A 146 -3.29 -8.40 4.34
C HIS A 146 -2.90 -7.35 3.31
N TYR A 147 -1.92 -7.69 2.48
CA TYR A 147 -1.51 -6.92 1.31
C TYR A 147 -1.45 -7.86 0.11
N GLY A 148 -2.11 -7.47 -0.98
CA GLY A 148 -2.03 -8.13 -2.26
C GLY A 148 -0.64 -8.04 -2.89
N ASP A 149 -0.45 -8.75 -3.97
CA ASP A 149 0.77 -8.66 -4.75
C ASP A 149 0.87 -7.34 -5.53
N SER A 150 2.09 -6.97 -5.89
CA SER A 150 2.36 -5.85 -6.78
C SER A 150 3.54 -6.14 -7.70
N TYR A 151 3.50 -5.58 -8.91
CA TYR A 151 4.56 -5.72 -9.90
C TYR A 151 5.36 -4.42 -10.02
N ALA A 152 6.66 -4.51 -10.19
CA ALA A 152 7.51 -3.34 -10.35
C ALA A 152 7.51 -2.77 -11.78
N THR A 153 6.96 -3.51 -12.75
CA THR A 153 6.95 -3.15 -14.18
C THR A 153 5.62 -3.51 -14.84
N PHE A 154 5.29 -2.86 -15.95
CA PHE A 154 4.11 -3.20 -16.76
C PHE A 154 4.15 -4.62 -17.34
N ALA A 155 5.34 -5.15 -17.64
CA ALA A 155 5.50 -6.51 -18.13
C ALA A 155 5.04 -7.59 -17.15
N GLN A 156 4.71 -7.23 -15.92
CA GLN A 156 4.25 -8.15 -14.85
C GLN A 156 5.18 -9.35 -14.66
N ASP A 157 6.49 -9.09 -14.76
CA ASP A 157 7.50 -10.14 -14.59
C ASP A 157 7.49 -10.63 -13.13
N LYS A 158 7.30 -11.93 -12.95
CA LYS A 158 7.26 -12.56 -11.62
C LYS A 158 8.58 -12.42 -10.86
N SER A 159 9.70 -12.22 -11.53
CA SER A 159 10.97 -11.94 -10.88
C SER A 159 11.01 -10.54 -10.23
N MET A 160 10.11 -9.66 -10.68
CA MET A 160 9.95 -8.26 -10.25
C MET A 160 8.61 -8.06 -9.52
N MET A 161 8.13 -9.08 -8.84
CA MET A 161 6.87 -9.07 -8.10
C MET A 161 7.14 -9.10 -6.59
N ALA A 162 6.50 -8.24 -5.85
CA ALA A 162 6.31 -8.40 -4.42
C ALA A 162 5.08 -9.29 -4.19
N PRO A 163 5.24 -10.50 -3.62
CA PRO A 163 4.12 -11.42 -3.43
C PRO A 163 3.16 -10.92 -2.35
N SER A 164 1.90 -11.33 -2.45
CA SER A 164 0.91 -11.08 -1.40
C SER A 164 1.36 -11.68 -0.06
N TYR A 165 0.99 -11.02 1.01
CA TYR A 165 1.28 -11.53 2.36
C TYR A 165 0.22 -11.14 3.38
N THR A 166 0.15 -11.94 4.44
CA THR A 166 -0.66 -11.66 5.62
C THR A 166 0.23 -11.71 6.86
N LYS A 167 0.10 -10.72 7.72
CA LYS A 167 0.76 -10.71 9.03
C LYS A 167 -0.25 -10.49 10.14
N PHE A 168 0.08 -11.02 11.32
CA PHE A 168 -0.73 -10.88 12.53
C PHE A 168 0.07 -10.14 13.59
N ASN A 169 -0.57 -9.18 14.24
CA ASN A 169 -0.02 -8.48 15.39
C ASN A 169 -0.91 -8.74 16.60
N VAL A 170 -0.31 -8.79 17.78
CA VAL A 170 -1.03 -8.98 19.04
C VAL A 170 -0.61 -7.93 20.04
N ASN A 171 -1.58 -7.39 20.73
CA ASN A 171 -1.43 -6.39 21.77
C ASN A 171 -2.20 -6.84 23.00
N VAL A 172 -1.54 -6.92 24.15
CA VAL A 172 -2.20 -7.18 25.42
C VAL A 172 -1.77 -6.12 26.41
N GLY A 173 -2.73 -5.44 27.00
CA GLY A 173 -2.46 -4.36 27.93
C GLY A 173 -3.27 -4.47 29.22
N MET A 174 -2.74 -3.89 30.29
CA MET A 174 -3.36 -3.85 31.61
C MET A 174 -3.05 -2.52 32.29
N GLU A 175 -4.06 -1.91 32.89
CA GLU A 175 -3.87 -0.76 33.78
C GLU A 175 -3.46 -1.26 35.17
N LEU A 176 -2.23 -0.92 35.57
CA LEU A 176 -1.69 -1.35 36.87
C LEU A 176 -2.29 -0.54 38.03
N ASN A 177 -2.49 0.75 37.80
CA ASN A 177 -3.17 1.71 38.67
C ASN A 177 -3.58 2.95 37.84
N GLU A 178 -4.16 3.98 38.47
CA GLU A 178 -4.64 5.21 37.83
C GLU A 178 -3.58 5.94 36.99
N ASN A 179 -2.31 5.77 37.32
CA ASN A 179 -1.19 6.47 36.69
C ASN A 179 -0.31 5.60 35.82
N SER A 180 -0.46 4.28 35.84
CA SER A 180 0.46 3.41 35.14
C SER A 180 -0.21 2.25 34.41
N SER A 181 0.34 1.90 33.24
CA SER A 181 -0.09 0.77 32.43
C SER A 181 1.09 -0.03 31.90
N LEU A 182 0.87 -1.29 31.63
CA LEU A 182 1.81 -2.23 31.04
C LEU A 182 1.18 -2.83 29.76
N GLN A 183 1.98 -2.91 28.70
CA GLN A 183 1.54 -3.43 27.42
C GLN A 183 2.60 -4.37 26.84
N LEU A 184 2.18 -5.56 26.43
CA LEU A 184 2.95 -6.48 25.60
C LEU A 184 2.52 -6.31 24.15
N VAL A 185 3.48 -6.10 23.25
CA VAL A 185 3.28 -5.94 21.81
C VAL A 185 4.03 -7.03 21.08
N VAL A 186 3.38 -7.74 20.20
CA VAL A 186 4.00 -8.72 19.31
C VAL A 186 3.64 -8.37 17.88
N ASP A 187 4.60 -7.83 17.15
CA ASP A 187 4.45 -7.57 15.72
C ASP A 187 4.90 -8.78 14.91
N ASN A 188 4.18 -9.08 13.82
CA ASN A 188 4.45 -10.21 12.95
C ASN A 188 4.54 -11.54 13.73
N LEU A 189 3.44 -11.90 14.41
CA LEU A 189 3.34 -13.04 15.34
C LEU A 189 3.91 -14.35 14.77
N PHE A 190 3.67 -14.63 13.49
CA PHE A 190 4.10 -15.87 12.82
C PHE A 190 5.47 -15.77 12.13
N ASP A 191 6.19 -14.63 12.31
CA ASP A 191 7.50 -14.36 11.70
C ASP A 191 7.49 -14.56 10.17
N ASN A 192 6.45 -14.09 9.51
CA ASN A 192 6.38 -14.13 8.05
C ASN A 192 7.57 -13.35 7.45
N ARG A 193 8.28 -13.98 6.50
CA ARG A 193 9.47 -13.45 5.85
C ARG A 193 9.19 -13.29 4.36
N THR A 194 8.73 -12.14 3.95
CA THR A 194 8.42 -11.86 2.55
C THR A 194 8.85 -10.46 2.13
N GLN A 195 8.91 -10.25 0.83
CA GLN A 195 9.16 -8.96 0.24
C GLN A 195 7.87 -8.12 0.33
N ALA A 196 7.95 -6.94 0.93
CA ALA A 196 6.85 -5.99 0.98
C ALA A 196 6.80 -5.08 -0.26
N PHE A 197 7.93 -4.92 -0.92
CA PHE A 197 8.06 -4.05 -2.08
C PHE A 197 9.28 -4.43 -2.91
N VAL A 198 9.11 -4.40 -4.23
CA VAL A 198 10.20 -4.56 -5.21
C VAL A 198 10.21 -3.33 -6.11
N TYR A 199 11.36 -2.75 -6.31
CA TYR A 199 11.53 -1.59 -7.17
C TYR A 199 12.57 -1.88 -8.25
N ALA A 200 12.14 -1.75 -9.52
CA ALA A 200 13.03 -1.85 -10.66
C ALA A 200 13.74 -0.52 -10.89
N ILE A 201 15.05 -0.50 -10.79
CA ILE A 201 15.82 0.63 -11.31
C ILE A 201 16.28 0.26 -12.70
N ASN A 202 15.74 0.93 -13.71
CA ASN A 202 16.31 0.96 -15.05
C ASN A 202 17.66 1.68 -14.98
N SER A 203 18.70 0.94 -14.60
CA SER A 203 20.08 1.44 -14.62
C SER A 203 20.74 1.02 -15.92
N PRO A 204 21.58 1.88 -16.52
CA PRO A 204 22.34 1.48 -17.70
C PRO A 204 23.10 0.19 -17.44
N SER A 205 23.09 -0.65 -18.41
CA SER A 205 23.60 -2.00 -18.68
C SER A 205 24.68 -2.67 -17.79
N TRP A 206 25.30 -2.00 -16.83
CA TRP A 206 26.40 -2.58 -16.06
C TRP A 206 26.07 -2.97 -14.61
N ARG A 207 24.88 -2.62 -14.09
CA ARG A 207 24.34 -3.16 -12.82
C ARG A 207 22.82 -2.99 -12.75
N PRO A 208 22.01 -3.92 -13.23
CA PRO A 208 20.62 -3.99 -12.84
C PRO A 208 20.57 -4.15 -11.31
N ARG A 209 19.91 -3.27 -10.62
CA ARG A 209 19.73 -3.36 -9.17
C ARG A 209 18.24 -3.37 -8.89
N ASP A 210 17.78 -4.52 -8.46
CA ASP A 210 16.47 -4.65 -7.86
C ASP A 210 16.59 -4.26 -6.40
N TYR A 211 15.81 -3.30 -5.96
CA TYR A 211 15.68 -3.01 -4.55
C TYR A 211 14.49 -3.79 -4.01
N GLN A 212 14.74 -4.54 -2.96
CA GLN A 212 13.72 -5.32 -2.28
C GLN A 212 13.63 -4.82 -0.84
N GLN A 213 12.42 -4.50 -0.41
CA GLN A 213 12.13 -4.21 0.98
C GLN A 213 11.40 -5.42 1.57
N TRP A 214 11.92 -5.94 2.66
CA TRP A 214 11.32 -7.05 3.41
C TRP A 214 10.47 -6.53 4.56
N ILE A 215 9.40 -7.26 4.89
CA ILE A 215 8.65 -6.96 6.11
C ILE A 215 9.56 -7.17 7.34
N PRO A 216 9.41 -6.35 8.39
CA PRO A 216 10.15 -6.55 9.63
C PRO A 216 9.91 -7.93 10.21
N PRO A 217 10.94 -8.57 10.81
CA PRO A 217 10.79 -9.84 11.51
C PRO A 217 9.85 -9.69 12.71
N ARG A 218 9.43 -10.84 13.28
CA ARG A 218 8.71 -10.82 14.55
C ARG A 218 9.48 -10.02 15.58
N THR A 219 8.78 -9.05 16.15
CA THR A 219 9.31 -8.16 17.19
C THR A 219 8.43 -8.29 18.43
N ILE A 220 9.04 -8.47 19.58
CA ILE A 220 8.35 -8.52 20.87
C ILE A 220 8.82 -7.34 21.69
N GLY A 221 7.87 -6.53 22.13
CA GLY A 221 8.12 -5.33 22.93
C GLY A 221 7.31 -5.31 24.22
N LEU A 222 7.88 -4.76 25.27
CA LEU A 222 7.19 -4.44 26.51
C LEU A 222 7.20 -2.92 26.68
N ARG A 223 6.02 -2.32 26.88
CA ARG A 223 5.87 -0.87 27.09
C ARG A 223 5.29 -0.64 28.48
N TYR A 224 5.97 0.15 29.25
CA TYR A 224 5.47 0.68 30.52
C TYR A 224 5.20 2.17 30.33
N THR A 225 4.01 2.62 30.72
CA THR A 225 3.63 4.04 30.65
C THR A 225 3.31 4.53 32.06
N TYR A 226 3.84 5.69 32.43
CA TYR A 226 3.52 6.39 33.65
C TYR A 226 3.08 7.82 33.31
N ARG A 227 1.96 8.25 33.94
CA ARG A 227 1.39 9.61 33.79
C ARG A 227 1.55 10.34 35.11
N TYR A 228 2.05 11.55 35.07
CA TYR A 228 2.25 12.43 36.23
C TYR A 228 0.96 13.12 36.61
#